data_21a051e8ef8f8bfc4dad9a4360386426
#
_entry.id   21a051e8ef8f8bfc4dad9a4360386426
#
_cell.length_a   1.000
_cell.length_b   1.000
_cell.length_c   1.000
_cell.angle_alpha   90.00
_cell.angle_beta   90.00
_cell.angle_gamma   90.00
#
_symmetry.space_group_name_H-M   'P 1'
#
loop_
_entity.id
_entity.type
_entity.pdbx_description
1 polymer ?
#
loop_
_entity_poly.entity_id
_entity_poly.type
_entity_poly.pdbx_seq_one_letter_code
_entity_poly.pdbx_strand_id
1 'polypeptide(L)'
;LLGTAEADRYRSVAAAALAYGHLVIAQSPIDVNLAKQLNILLRETGVPEDRIVIDPYTGALGYGFEYSYSVMERIRLAALAGDGDLAMPMISAPTDTLTIREVREAVPEEQDAMAVAWEFYTAYSAFAAGASIVCVRHPLTVERLKKVLEA
;
A
#
# COMPACT_ATOMS: atom_id res chain seq x y z
N LEU A 1 1.43 -7.77 14.32
CA LEU A 1 0.68 -8.35 13.19
C LEU A 1 -0.20 -7.28 12.58
N LEU A 2 -0.47 -7.40 11.29
CA LEU A 2 -1.35 -6.53 10.52
C LEU A 2 -2.61 -7.31 10.15
N GLY A 3 -3.78 -6.74 10.41
CA GLY A 3 -5.07 -7.25 9.95
C GLY A 3 -5.68 -6.31 8.93
N THR A 4 -6.11 -6.83 7.76
CA THR A 4 -6.74 -6.01 6.73
C THR A 4 -8.23 -5.84 7.01
N ALA A 5 -8.66 -4.59 7.14
CA ALA A 5 -10.04 -4.17 7.30
C ALA A 5 -10.59 -3.57 6.01
N GLU A 6 -11.66 -4.14 5.51
CA GLU A 6 -12.50 -3.60 4.44
C GLU A 6 -13.79 -3.02 5.04
N ALA A 7 -14.48 -2.19 4.28
CA ALA A 7 -15.65 -1.45 4.75
C ALA A 7 -16.78 -2.32 5.33
N ASP A 8 -16.95 -3.54 4.84
CA ASP A 8 -17.97 -4.50 5.28
C ASP A 8 -17.56 -5.28 6.53
N ARG A 9 -16.25 -5.41 6.81
CA ARG A 9 -15.69 -6.25 7.89
C ARG A 9 -14.87 -5.49 8.94
N TYR A 10 -14.77 -4.16 8.84
CA TYR A 10 -13.88 -3.37 9.70
C TYR A 10 -14.13 -3.59 11.20
N ARG A 11 -15.38 -3.79 11.63
CA ARG A 11 -15.72 -3.97 13.06
C ARG A 11 -15.10 -5.21 13.67
N SER A 12 -15.17 -6.35 12.96
CA SER A 12 -14.58 -7.60 13.44
C SER A 12 -13.05 -7.55 13.47
N VAL A 13 -12.45 -6.92 12.46
CA VAL A 13 -11.00 -6.72 12.40
C VAL A 13 -10.55 -5.76 13.50
N ALA A 14 -11.27 -4.64 13.71
CA ALA A 14 -10.98 -3.70 14.78
C ALA A 14 -11.04 -4.36 16.16
N ALA A 15 -12.08 -5.15 16.44
CA ALA A 15 -12.22 -5.87 17.70
C ALA A 15 -11.04 -6.83 17.95
N ALA A 16 -10.64 -7.60 16.94
CA ALA A 16 -9.49 -8.50 17.04
C ALA A 16 -8.17 -7.72 17.22
N ALA A 17 -7.99 -6.62 16.48
CA ALA A 17 -6.81 -5.79 16.59
C ALA A 17 -6.66 -5.17 17.99
N LEU A 18 -7.75 -4.69 18.56
CA LEU A 18 -7.77 -4.14 19.91
C LEU A 18 -7.45 -5.22 20.96
N ALA A 19 -8.07 -6.40 20.85
CA ALA A 19 -7.89 -7.49 21.81
C ALA A 19 -6.43 -7.99 21.86
N TYR A 20 -5.73 -7.98 20.71
CA TYR A 20 -4.38 -8.54 20.59
C TYR A 20 -3.28 -7.48 20.33
N GLY A 21 -3.62 -6.21 20.34
CA GLY A 21 -2.65 -5.13 20.13
C GLY A 21 -2.07 -5.06 18.71
N HIS A 22 -2.86 -5.36 17.68
CA HIS A 22 -2.42 -5.38 16.30
C HIS A 22 -2.56 -4.01 15.61
N LEU A 23 -1.81 -3.80 14.55
CA LEU A 23 -2.04 -2.75 13.57
C LEU A 23 -3.20 -3.16 12.62
N VAL A 24 -3.92 -2.18 12.08
CA VAL A 24 -4.99 -2.39 11.11
C VAL A 24 -4.61 -1.75 9.79
N ILE A 25 -4.66 -2.53 8.71
CA ILE A 25 -4.57 -2.02 7.35
C ILE A 25 -5.99 -1.67 6.91
N ALA A 26 -6.26 -0.38 6.72
CA ALA A 26 -7.52 0.15 6.21
C ALA A 26 -7.50 0.11 4.68
N GLN A 27 -8.11 -0.92 4.09
CA GLN A 27 -8.09 -1.13 2.65
C GLN A 27 -9.22 -0.37 1.97
N SER A 28 -8.87 0.54 1.08
CA SER A 28 -9.77 1.45 0.37
C SER A 28 -9.43 1.51 -1.12
N PRO A 29 -9.73 0.47 -1.90
CA PRO A 29 -9.26 0.35 -3.28
C PRO A 29 -9.63 1.56 -4.13
N ILE A 30 -8.59 2.33 -4.54
CA ILE A 30 -8.69 3.46 -5.48
C ILE A 30 -9.71 4.54 -5.07
N ASP A 31 -9.98 4.71 -3.75
CA ASP A 31 -10.97 5.67 -3.27
C ASP A 31 -10.49 6.44 -2.03
N VAL A 32 -10.24 7.75 -2.19
CA VAL A 32 -9.82 8.65 -1.11
C VAL A 32 -10.91 8.86 -0.06
N ASN A 33 -12.18 8.93 -0.49
CA ASN A 33 -13.29 9.15 0.44
C ASN A 33 -13.52 7.91 1.30
N LEU A 34 -13.43 6.72 0.69
CA LEU A 34 -13.50 5.46 1.41
C LEU A 34 -12.33 5.32 2.40
N ALA A 35 -11.11 5.73 2.04
CA ALA A 35 -9.97 5.74 2.94
C ALA A 35 -10.25 6.60 4.17
N LYS A 36 -10.72 7.82 3.96
CA LYS A 36 -11.09 8.73 5.05
C LYS A 36 -12.20 8.15 5.92
N GLN A 37 -13.28 7.68 5.31
CA GLN A 37 -14.43 7.12 6.02
C GLN A 37 -14.01 5.90 6.87
N LEU A 38 -13.20 5.01 6.32
CA LEU A 38 -12.75 3.80 7.03
C LEU A 38 -11.85 4.15 8.22
N ASN A 39 -10.97 5.14 8.08
CA ASN A 39 -10.14 5.63 9.18
C ASN A 39 -11.00 6.21 10.31
N ILE A 40 -12.01 7.02 9.99
CA ILE A 40 -12.98 7.55 10.97
C ILE A 40 -13.68 6.40 11.69
N LEU A 41 -14.23 5.44 10.95
CA LEU A 41 -14.94 4.30 11.51
C LEU A 41 -14.06 3.43 12.41
N LEU A 42 -12.80 3.20 12.04
CA LEU A 42 -11.84 2.47 12.87
C LEU A 42 -11.54 3.20 14.18
N ARG A 43 -11.36 4.52 14.14
CA ARG A 43 -11.16 5.35 15.34
C ARG A 43 -12.40 5.35 16.24
N GLU A 44 -13.59 5.46 15.68
CA GLU A 44 -14.85 5.37 16.43
C GLU A 44 -15.03 4.02 17.12
N THR A 45 -14.46 2.94 16.58
CA THR A 45 -14.43 1.63 17.26
C THR A 45 -13.33 1.52 18.31
N GLY A 46 -12.50 2.56 18.51
CA GLY A 46 -11.46 2.62 19.52
C GLY A 46 -10.05 2.24 19.03
N VAL A 47 -9.85 2.01 17.73
CA VAL A 47 -8.50 1.76 17.18
C VAL A 47 -7.69 3.07 17.23
N PRO A 48 -6.53 3.10 17.91
CA PRO A 48 -5.68 4.29 17.96
C PRO A 48 -5.16 4.68 16.58
N GLU A 49 -5.01 5.98 16.31
CA GLU A 49 -4.56 6.49 15.00
C GLU A 49 -3.18 5.96 14.60
N ASP A 50 -2.27 5.83 15.55
CA ASP A 50 -0.92 5.28 15.36
C ASP A 50 -0.91 3.78 15.02
N ARG A 51 -2.07 3.14 15.04
CA ARG A 51 -2.26 1.72 14.68
C ARG A 51 -3.05 1.53 13.39
N ILE A 52 -3.34 2.60 12.66
CA ILE A 52 -4.03 2.54 11.37
C ILE A 52 -3.02 2.80 10.26
N VAL A 53 -3.05 1.97 9.22
CA VAL A 53 -2.25 2.09 8.00
C VAL A 53 -3.21 2.08 6.81
N ILE A 54 -3.15 3.09 5.96
CA ILE A 54 -4.01 3.18 4.77
C ILE A 54 -3.45 2.30 3.66
N ASP A 55 -4.29 1.44 3.07
CA ASP A 55 -3.96 0.70 1.85
C ASP A 55 -4.90 1.14 0.72
N PRO A 56 -4.45 2.03 -0.18
CA PRO A 56 -5.25 2.47 -1.32
C PRO A 56 -5.29 1.47 -2.46
N TYR A 57 -4.76 0.27 -2.27
CA TYR A 57 -4.49 -0.73 -3.30
C TYR A 57 -3.41 -0.31 -4.30
N THR A 58 -2.59 -1.25 -4.75
CA THR A 58 -1.48 -0.97 -5.68
C THR A 58 -1.56 -1.87 -6.89
N GLY A 59 -1.95 -1.31 -8.03
CA GLY A 59 -1.81 -1.95 -9.34
C GLY A 59 -0.33 -1.99 -9.78
N ALA A 60 0.03 -2.89 -10.68
CA ALA A 60 1.34 -2.88 -11.31
C ALA A 60 1.45 -1.76 -12.36
N LEU A 61 2.66 -1.28 -12.62
CA LEU A 61 2.94 -0.38 -13.75
C LEU A 61 2.43 -1.01 -15.06
N GLY A 62 1.70 -0.22 -15.86
CA GLY A 62 1.03 -0.70 -17.06
C GLY A 62 -0.27 -1.48 -16.81
N TYR A 63 -0.63 -1.72 -15.55
CA TYR A 63 -1.80 -2.48 -15.11
C TYR A 63 -2.62 -1.72 -14.06
N GLY A 64 -2.82 -0.42 -14.25
CA GLY A 64 -3.64 0.43 -13.40
C GLY A 64 -2.89 1.14 -12.28
N PHE A 65 -1.57 1.11 -12.25
CA PHE A 65 -0.77 1.83 -11.26
C PHE A 65 -1.03 3.34 -11.27
N GLU A 66 -1.36 3.92 -12.41
CA GLU A 66 -1.70 5.34 -12.55
C GLU A 66 -2.87 5.76 -11.65
N TYR A 67 -3.85 4.88 -11.45
CA TYR A 67 -4.95 5.12 -10.52
C TYR A 67 -4.49 5.04 -9.07
N SER A 68 -3.68 4.04 -8.73
CA SER A 68 -3.07 3.91 -7.40
C SER A 68 -2.21 5.13 -7.07
N TYR A 69 -1.35 5.55 -8.00
CA TYR A 69 -0.51 6.74 -7.85
C TYR A 69 -1.33 7.99 -7.55
N SER A 70 -2.36 8.25 -8.38
CA SER A 70 -3.23 9.42 -8.22
C SER A 70 -3.94 9.43 -6.85
N VAL A 71 -4.42 8.28 -6.39
CA VAL A 71 -5.08 8.18 -5.08
C VAL A 71 -4.10 8.38 -3.94
N MET A 72 -2.91 7.78 -4.00
CA MET A 72 -1.86 7.96 -2.99
C MET A 72 -1.45 9.42 -2.87
N GLU A 73 -1.20 10.09 -4.00
CA GLU A 73 -0.85 11.51 -4.03
C GLU A 73 -1.96 12.38 -3.43
N ARG A 74 -3.21 12.13 -3.79
CA ARG A 74 -4.38 12.87 -3.26
C ARG A 74 -4.55 12.67 -1.75
N ILE A 75 -4.37 11.46 -1.24
CA ILE A 75 -4.37 11.18 0.21
C ILE A 75 -3.28 11.98 0.89
N ARG A 76 -2.05 11.94 0.36
CA ARG A 76 -0.90 12.66 0.94
C ARG A 76 -1.09 14.17 0.90
N LEU A 77 -1.58 14.72 -0.21
CA LEU A 77 -1.85 16.16 -0.33
C LEU A 77 -2.96 16.61 0.61
N ALA A 78 -4.02 15.83 0.78
CA ALA A 78 -5.09 16.13 1.74
C ALA A 78 -4.54 16.15 3.19
N ALA A 79 -3.73 15.17 3.56
CA ALA A 79 -3.06 15.13 4.86
C ALA A 79 -2.18 16.36 5.09
N LEU A 80 -1.37 16.74 4.09
CA LEU A 80 -0.52 17.95 4.16
C LEU A 80 -1.33 19.25 4.23
N ALA A 81 -2.54 19.27 3.67
CA ALA A 81 -3.48 20.38 3.77
C ALA A 81 -4.22 20.43 5.12
N GLY A 82 -3.95 19.50 6.03
CA GLY A 82 -4.51 19.48 7.39
C GLY A 82 -5.63 18.48 7.62
N ASP A 83 -5.92 17.59 6.67
CA ASP A 83 -6.90 16.50 6.88
C ASP A 83 -6.28 15.40 7.75
N GLY A 84 -6.48 15.47 9.06
CA GLY A 84 -5.96 14.50 10.03
C GLY A 84 -6.46 13.07 9.82
N ASP A 85 -7.66 12.91 9.26
CA ASP A 85 -8.24 11.58 8.99
C ASP A 85 -7.51 10.82 7.85
N LEU A 86 -6.66 11.52 7.09
CA LEU A 86 -5.82 10.96 6.03
C LEU A 86 -4.31 11.02 6.35
N ALA A 87 -3.93 11.43 7.56
CA ALA A 87 -2.53 11.61 7.96
C ALA A 87 -1.80 10.32 8.34
N MET A 88 -2.51 9.20 8.38
CA MET A 88 -1.92 7.89 8.69
C MET A 88 -0.91 7.45 7.61
N PRO A 89 0.08 6.60 7.98
CA PRO A 89 1.01 6.05 6.99
C PRO A 89 0.28 5.23 5.94
N MET A 90 0.78 5.27 4.69
CA MET A 90 0.26 4.44 3.59
C MET A 90 1.16 3.25 3.33
N ILE A 91 0.55 2.09 3.08
CA ILE A 91 1.23 0.89 2.60
C ILE A 91 0.94 0.67 1.11
N SER A 92 1.96 0.26 0.38
CA SER A 92 1.86 -0.24 -0.99
C SER A 92 2.39 -1.67 -1.05
N ALA A 93 1.63 -2.55 -1.68
CA ALA A 93 2.00 -3.95 -1.84
C ALA A 93 1.91 -4.35 -3.34
N PRO A 94 2.91 -3.99 -4.16
CA PRO A 94 2.92 -4.26 -5.60
C PRO A 94 3.20 -5.74 -5.92
N THR A 95 2.48 -6.65 -5.26
CA THR A 95 2.75 -8.10 -5.32
C THR A 95 2.36 -8.73 -6.66
N ASP A 96 1.45 -8.11 -7.40
CA ASP A 96 0.98 -8.62 -8.69
C ASP A 96 2.00 -8.42 -9.81
N THR A 97 2.99 -7.54 -9.61
CA THR A 97 4.06 -7.25 -10.58
C THR A 97 4.87 -8.47 -10.99
N LEU A 98 4.99 -9.47 -10.11
CA LEU A 98 5.74 -10.69 -10.38
C LEU A 98 4.99 -11.69 -11.27
N THR A 99 3.70 -11.45 -11.51
CA THR A 99 2.82 -12.37 -12.26
C THR A 99 2.15 -11.71 -13.47
N ILE A 100 2.58 -10.53 -13.84
CA ILE A 100 2.10 -9.87 -15.07
C ILE A 100 2.47 -10.66 -16.31
N ARG A 101 1.81 -10.35 -17.40
CA ARG A 101 1.97 -11.07 -18.66
C ARG A 101 3.42 -11.08 -19.15
N GLU A 102 4.07 -9.92 -19.14
CA GLU A 102 5.43 -9.73 -19.62
C GLU A 102 6.44 -10.59 -18.85
N VAL A 103 6.26 -10.71 -17.53
CA VAL A 103 7.10 -11.59 -16.70
C VAL A 103 6.84 -13.07 -17.00
N ARG A 104 5.58 -13.47 -17.16
CA ARG A 104 5.23 -14.87 -17.42
C ARG A 104 5.63 -15.36 -18.81
N GLU A 105 5.60 -14.47 -19.81
CA GLU A 105 5.93 -14.77 -21.21
C GLU A 105 7.39 -14.54 -21.55
N ALA A 106 8.18 -13.96 -20.62
CA ALA A 106 9.62 -13.78 -20.80
C ALA A 106 10.34 -15.13 -20.93
N VAL A 107 11.45 -15.16 -21.67
CA VAL A 107 12.34 -16.32 -21.72
C VAL A 107 12.89 -16.62 -20.32
N PRO A 108 13.11 -17.88 -19.94
CA PRO A 108 13.48 -18.26 -18.58
C PRO A 108 14.68 -17.50 -18.03
N GLU A 109 15.67 -17.18 -18.88
CA GLU A 109 16.89 -16.49 -18.50
C GLU A 109 16.67 -15.02 -18.13
N GLU A 110 15.59 -14.38 -18.63
CA GLU A 110 15.26 -12.98 -18.43
C GLU A 110 14.12 -12.78 -17.41
N GLN A 111 13.38 -13.84 -17.10
CA GLN A 111 12.15 -13.76 -16.30
C GLN A 111 12.38 -13.13 -14.92
N ASP A 112 13.44 -13.56 -14.24
CA ASP A 112 13.79 -13.06 -12.91
C ASP A 112 14.20 -11.58 -12.95
N ALA A 113 15.02 -11.17 -13.92
CA ALA A 113 15.44 -9.80 -14.09
C ALA A 113 14.25 -8.87 -14.41
N MET A 114 13.32 -9.34 -15.23
CA MET A 114 12.10 -8.61 -15.59
C MET A 114 11.16 -8.49 -14.38
N ALA A 115 10.96 -9.55 -13.61
CA ALA A 115 10.17 -9.53 -12.39
C ALA A 115 10.70 -8.49 -11.39
N VAL A 116 12.01 -8.52 -11.14
CA VAL A 116 12.69 -7.54 -10.27
C VAL A 116 12.54 -6.12 -10.78
N ALA A 117 12.68 -5.90 -12.09
CA ALA A 117 12.54 -4.57 -12.65
C ALA A 117 11.12 -4.02 -12.46
N TRP A 118 10.12 -4.82 -12.78
CA TRP A 118 8.71 -4.41 -12.64
C TRP A 118 8.32 -4.11 -11.20
N GLU A 119 8.70 -4.99 -10.27
CA GLU A 119 8.44 -4.78 -8.85
C GLU A 119 9.19 -3.55 -8.32
N PHE A 120 10.46 -3.38 -8.69
CA PHE A 120 11.26 -2.24 -8.26
C PHE A 120 10.65 -0.90 -8.71
N TYR A 121 10.35 -0.76 -10.02
CA TYR A 121 9.81 0.50 -10.51
C TYR A 121 8.43 0.81 -9.97
N THR A 122 7.57 -0.19 -9.79
CA THR A 122 6.25 0.00 -9.16
C THR A 122 6.41 0.44 -7.69
N ALA A 123 7.27 -0.24 -6.94
CA ALA A 123 7.54 0.06 -5.54
C ALA A 123 8.16 1.46 -5.36
N TYR A 124 9.15 1.80 -6.17
CA TYR A 124 9.80 3.11 -6.15
C TYR A 124 8.83 4.23 -6.50
N SER A 125 7.98 4.03 -7.49
CA SER A 125 6.94 4.99 -7.85
C SER A 125 5.89 5.16 -6.75
N ALA A 126 5.57 4.10 -6.00
CA ALA A 126 4.68 4.19 -4.85
C ALA A 126 5.28 5.04 -3.72
N PHE A 127 6.59 4.93 -3.45
CA PHE A 127 7.28 5.85 -2.54
C PHE A 127 7.18 7.30 -3.00
N ALA A 128 7.41 7.56 -4.30
CA ALA A 128 7.28 8.90 -4.86
C ALA A 128 5.85 9.46 -4.73
N ALA A 129 4.82 8.62 -4.79
CA ALA A 129 3.42 8.97 -4.57
C ALA A 129 3.06 9.18 -3.08
N GLY A 130 3.98 8.89 -2.15
CA GLY A 130 3.81 9.13 -0.72
C GLY A 130 3.54 7.88 0.13
N ALA A 131 3.73 6.66 -0.40
CA ALA A 131 3.72 5.46 0.42
C ALA A 131 4.83 5.51 1.46
N SER A 132 4.51 5.16 2.72
CA SER A 132 5.47 5.11 3.83
C SER A 132 6.05 3.72 4.02
N ILE A 133 5.32 2.70 3.58
CA ILE A 133 5.67 1.29 3.70
C ILE A 133 5.47 0.65 2.34
N VAL A 134 6.44 -0.14 1.88
CA VAL A 134 6.29 -0.93 0.65
C VAL A 134 6.63 -2.39 0.93
N CYS A 135 5.71 -3.28 0.57
CA CYS A 135 5.89 -4.72 0.69
C CYS A 135 6.29 -5.29 -0.66
N VAL A 136 7.51 -5.77 -0.77
CA VAL A 136 8.02 -6.43 -1.98
C VAL A 136 8.31 -7.91 -1.70
N ARG A 137 8.30 -8.73 -2.73
CA ARG A 137 8.46 -10.19 -2.61
C ARG A 137 9.84 -10.67 -3.04
N HIS A 138 10.49 -9.96 -3.96
CA HIS A 138 11.79 -10.39 -4.49
C HIS A 138 12.95 -9.78 -3.67
N PRO A 139 13.89 -10.58 -3.16
CA PRO A 139 15.01 -10.09 -2.34
C PRO A 139 15.86 -9.02 -3.04
N LEU A 140 16.15 -9.18 -4.33
CA LEU A 140 16.91 -8.19 -5.10
C LEU A 140 16.20 -6.86 -5.24
N THR A 141 14.87 -6.84 -5.22
CA THR A 141 14.09 -5.59 -5.18
C THR A 141 14.35 -4.83 -3.90
N VAL A 142 14.40 -5.52 -2.76
CA VAL A 142 14.75 -4.91 -1.46
C VAL A 142 16.13 -4.27 -1.51
N GLU A 143 17.13 -4.99 -2.03
CA GLU A 143 18.52 -4.49 -2.13
C GLU A 143 18.61 -3.25 -3.00
N ARG A 144 17.91 -3.24 -4.16
CA ARG A 144 17.89 -2.10 -5.08
C ARG A 144 17.20 -0.88 -4.47
N LEU A 145 16.03 -1.09 -3.82
CA LEU A 145 15.31 -0.02 -3.13
C LEU A 145 16.16 0.63 -2.04
N LYS A 146 16.81 -0.17 -1.20
CA LYS A 146 17.72 0.34 -0.17
C LYS A 146 18.82 1.23 -0.76
N LYS A 147 19.50 0.77 -1.81
CA LYS A 147 20.57 1.55 -2.46
C LYS A 147 20.10 2.91 -2.99
N VAL A 148 18.85 3.01 -3.46
CA VAL A 148 18.33 4.27 -4.01
C VAL A 148 17.76 5.17 -2.93
N LEU A 149 17.16 4.62 -1.87
CA LEU A 149 16.53 5.40 -0.80
C LEU A 149 17.53 5.86 0.27
N GLU A 150 18.71 5.21 0.37
CA GLU A 150 19.79 5.57 1.30
C GLU A 150 20.87 6.47 0.66
N ALA A 151 20.76 6.73 -0.65
CA ALA A 151 21.71 7.57 -1.40
C ALA A 151 21.33 9.05 -1.30
#